data_342037cd2aa2052affcf5779550ab24d
#
_entry.id   342037cd2aa2052affcf5779550ab24d
#
_cell.length_a   1.000
_cell.length_b   1.000
_cell.length_c   1.000
_cell.angle_alpha   90.00
_cell.angle_beta   90.00
_cell.angle_gamma   90.00
#
_symmetry.space_group_name_H-M   'P 1'
#
loop_
_entity.id
_entity.type
_entity.pdbx_description
1 polymer ?
#
loop_
_entity_poly.entity_id
_entity_poly.type
_entity_poly.pdbx_seq_one_letter_code
_entity_poly.pdbx_strand_id
1 'polypeptide(L)'
;MLLNIKNLKTYYRITGATVKAVDGVTLSIKEDEVFGLAGESGCGKSTLIRTIMRLVPQSASVSADELSYRGQDLLALSDKEYREKILWKAISLVPQSAMASLNPVYRVGDQIAETIQTHAPLNKKETLDRVETLFKGVGLQPALARNYPHEFSGGMRQRAMIAMSLALDPGLIIMDEPTTGLDVLVQERILRELKAIRERSKAAIFLITHDISVIAEMSDRIGIMYAGRIMEQADAVELFNEPFHPYTLGLKNAFPSIRALDRELISIPGSPPNLAEDIPGCVFALRCPFAIPECEQKRPPDLEIRPNHFVHCIRTDHVEEFRELAGDKKTWQSLKSTT
;
A
#
# COMPACT_ATOMS: atom_id res chain seq x y z
N MET A 1 -3.22 16.39 -8.85
CA MET A 1 -2.67 15.19 -8.21
C MET A 1 -2.08 15.57 -6.87
N LEU A 2 -2.34 14.80 -5.81
CA LEU A 2 -1.77 15.00 -4.48
C LEU A 2 -0.36 14.44 -4.42
N LEU A 3 -0.19 13.15 -4.74
CA LEU A 3 1.10 12.48 -4.87
C LEU A 3 1.26 11.99 -6.30
N ASN A 4 2.42 12.25 -6.92
CA ASN A 4 2.73 11.77 -8.25
C ASN A 4 4.08 11.06 -8.25
N ILE A 5 4.11 9.85 -8.76
CA ILE A 5 5.28 8.98 -8.82
C ILE A 5 5.42 8.50 -10.25
N LYS A 6 6.59 8.75 -10.89
CA LYS A 6 6.91 8.24 -12.22
C LYS A 6 8.27 7.55 -12.22
N ASN A 7 8.29 6.33 -12.67
CA ASN A 7 9.50 5.51 -12.84
C ASN A 7 10.37 5.46 -11.58
N LEU A 8 9.74 5.35 -10.40
CA LEU A 8 10.46 5.27 -9.13
C LEU A 8 11.22 3.95 -9.02
N LYS A 9 12.49 4.06 -8.67
CA LYS A 9 13.39 2.92 -8.44
C LYS A 9 14.02 3.04 -7.06
N THR A 10 14.04 1.92 -6.33
CA THR A 10 14.73 1.80 -5.05
C THR A 10 15.45 0.47 -5.01
N TYR A 11 16.80 0.54 -5.03
CA TYR A 11 17.66 -0.61 -5.09
C TYR A 11 18.52 -0.70 -3.84
N TYR A 12 18.58 -1.87 -3.23
CA TYR A 12 19.45 -2.16 -2.09
C TYR A 12 20.73 -2.84 -2.55
N ARG A 13 21.88 -2.27 -2.20
CA ARG A 13 23.17 -2.92 -2.41
C ARG A 13 23.44 -3.89 -1.27
N ILE A 14 23.63 -5.16 -1.62
CA ILE A 14 24.03 -6.22 -0.70
C ILE A 14 25.37 -6.81 -1.21
N THR A 15 26.03 -7.62 -0.38
CA THR A 15 27.32 -8.24 -0.78
C THR A 15 27.14 -9.06 -2.06
N GLY A 16 27.77 -8.62 -3.15
CA GLY A 16 27.77 -9.32 -4.44
C GLY A 16 26.53 -9.13 -5.32
N ALA A 17 25.51 -8.35 -4.87
CA ALA A 17 24.28 -8.19 -5.67
C ALA A 17 23.57 -6.84 -5.42
N THR A 18 22.62 -6.54 -6.28
CA THR A 18 21.71 -5.38 -6.15
C THR A 18 20.28 -5.86 -6.21
N VAL A 19 19.56 -5.73 -5.09
CA VAL A 19 18.13 -6.09 -5.00
C VAL A 19 17.27 -4.94 -5.52
N LYS A 20 16.54 -5.16 -6.61
CA LYS A 20 15.66 -4.17 -7.26
C LYS A 20 14.29 -4.18 -6.62
N ALA A 21 14.18 -3.75 -5.36
CA ALA A 21 12.98 -3.87 -4.56
C ALA A 21 11.78 -3.04 -5.07
N VAL A 22 12.05 -1.89 -5.69
CA VAL A 22 11.09 -1.08 -6.47
C VAL A 22 11.77 -0.78 -7.80
N ASP A 23 11.17 -1.15 -8.92
CA ASP A 23 11.80 -1.09 -10.24
C ASP A 23 10.90 -0.48 -11.31
N GLY A 24 10.80 0.84 -11.29
CA GLY A 24 10.04 1.61 -12.28
C GLY A 24 8.56 1.74 -11.94
N VAL A 25 8.23 1.92 -10.65
CA VAL A 25 6.85 2.14 -10.22
C VAL A 25 6.36 3.50 -10.68
N THR A 26 5.19 3.50 -11.35
CA THR A 26 4.46 4.70 -11.77
C THR A 26 3.05 4.61 -11.21
N LEU A 27 2.65 5.57 -10.38
CA LEU A 27 1.30 5.72 -9.85
C LEU A 27 1.04 7.16 -9.42
N SER A 28 -0.22 7.52 -9.30
CA SER A 28 -0.62 8.83 -8.77
C SER A 28 -1.78 8.68 -7.81
N ILE A 29 -1.84 9.55 -6.80
CA ILE A 29 -2.94 9.63 -5.82
C ILE A 29 -3.57 11.02 -5.94
N LYS A 30 -4.89 11.08 -6.03
CA LYS A 30 -5.66 12.33 -6.08
C LYS A 30 -5.94 12.85 -4.66
N GLU A 31 -6.38 14.10 -4.57
CA GLU A 31 -6.96 14.62 -3.31
C GLU A 31 -8.20 13.80 -2.96
N ASP A 32 -8.44 13.56 -1.67
CA ASP A 32 -9.62 12.85 -1.15
C ASP A 32 -9.83 11.43 -1.74
N GLU A 33 -8.75 10.79 -2.23
CA GLU A 33 -8.78 9.46 -2.82
C GLU A 33 -8.28 8.41 -1.82
N VAL A 34 -8.89 7.23 -1.83
CA VAL A 34 -8.28 6.02 -1.26
C VAL A 34 -7.67 5.23 -2.40
N PHE A 35 -6.34 5.23 -2.47
CA PHE A 35 -5.59 4.40 -3.41
C PHE A 35 -5.10 3.14 -2.69
N GLY A 36 -5.56 1.97 -3.14
CA GLY A 36 -5.14 0.67 -2.62
C GLY A 36 -3.94 0.11 -3.35
N LEU A 37 -2.98 -0.48 -2.63
CA LEU A 37 -1.88 -1.23 -3.23
C LEU A 37 -1.86 -2.65 -2.70
N ALA A 38 -2.15 -3.62 -3.57
CA ALA A 38 -2.14 -5.04 -3.26
C ALA A 38 -0.96 -5.76 -3.92
N GLY A 39 -0.61 -6.93 -3.39
CA GLY A 39 0.39 -7.82 -3.96
C GLY A 39 0.96 -8.78 -2.91
N GLU A 40 1.65 -9.82 -3.37
CA GLU A 40 2.26 -10.83 -2.51
C GLU A 40 3.28 -10.22 -1.52
N SER A 41 3.53 -10.94 -0.41
CA SER A 41 4.58 -10.55 0.54
C SER A 41 5.93 -10.47 -0.18
N GLY A 42 6.75 -9.45 0.16
CA GLY A 42 8.06 -9.24 -0.46
C GLY A 42 8.05 -8.58 -1.84
N CYS A 43 6.88 -8.25 -2.44
CA CYS A 43 6.83 -7.63 -3.76
C CYS A 43 7.30 -6.17 -3.84
N GLY A 44 7.66 -5.53 -2.71
CA GLY A 44 8.23 -4.17 -2.68
C GLY A 44 7.34 -3.08 -2.06
N LYS A 45 6.11 -3.36 -1.63
CA LYS A 45 5.16 -2.39 -1.06
C LYS A 45 5.73 -1.56 0.09
N SER A 46 6.28 -2.23 1.11
CA SER A 46 6.88 -1.53 2.26
C SER A 46 8.15 -0.75 1.87
N THR A 47 8.90 -1.20 0.84
CA THR A 47 10.01 -0.42 0.29
C THR A 47 9.52 0.84 -0.40
N LEU A 48 8.43 0.76 -1.15
CA LEU A 48 7.80 1.94 -1.77
C LEU A 48 7.42 2.99 -0.72
N ILE A 49 6.73 2.56 0.36
CA ILE A 49 6.41 3.47 1.49
C ILE A 49 7.69 4.07 2.09
N ARG A 50 8.66 3.23 2.44
CA ARG A 50 9.91 3.70 3.05
C ARG A 50 10.64 4.68 2.15
N THR A 51 10.55 4.52 0.84
CA THR A 51 11.13 5.46 -0.12
C THR A 51 10.40 6.81 -0.09
N ILE A 52 9.07 6.80 -0.17
CA ILE A 52 8.25 8.01 -0.05
C ILE A 52 8.53 8.73 1.26
N MET A 53 8.66 8.00 2.38
CA MET A 53 8.89 8.56 3.72
C MET A 53 10.36 8.86 4.02
N ARG A 54 11.28 8.64 3.07
CA ARG A 54 12.75 8.74 3.29
C ARG A 54 13.27 7.89 4.46
N LEU A 55 12.69 6.70 4.64
CA LEU A 55 13.07 5.74 5.69
C LEU A 55 13.94 4.60 5.15
N VAL A 56 14.45 4.72 3.92
CA VAL A 56 15.42 3.78 3.36
C VAL A 56 16.82 4.06 3.90
N PRO A 57 17.66 3.02 4.07
CA PRO A 57 19.05 3.22 4.52
C PRO A 57 19.86 4.00 3.47
N GLN A 58 20.90 4.69 3.89
CA GLN A 58 21.78 5.48 3.00
C GLN A 58 22.46 4.63 1.92
N SER A 59 22.62 3.32 2.14
CA SER A 59 23.13 2.38 1.15
C SER A 59 22.17 2.08 0.01
N ALA A 60 20.89 2.45 0.13
CA ALA A 60 19.92 2.31 -0.93
C ALA A 60 20.09 3.40 -1.99
N SER A 61 19.97 3.00 -3.26
CA SER A 61 19.93 3.93 -4.39
C SER A 61 18.46 4.24 -4.71
N VAL A 62 18.09 5.52 -4.71
CA VAL A 62 16.75 6.00 -5.05
C VAL A 62 16.84 6.91 -6.27
N SER A 63 16.01 6.68 -7.28
CA SER A 63 15.84 7.55 -8.44
C SER A 63 14.41 7.51 -8.94
N ALA A 64 13.93 8.60 -9.54
CA ALA A 64 12.63 8.69 -10.19
C ALA A 64 12.68 9.77 -11.28
N ASP A 65 11.82 9.66 -12.28
CA ASP A 65 11.58 10.76 -13.22
C ASP A 65 10.73 11.85 -12.57
N GLU A 66 9.84 11.46 -11.64
CA GLU A 66 9.07 12.35 -10.79
C GLU A 66 8.73 11.66 -9.47
N LEU A 67 8.93 12.36 -8.36
CA LEU A 67 8.38 12.05 -7.05
C LEU A 67 7.95 13.37 -6.41
N SER A 68 6.67 13.72 -6.56
CA SER A 68 6.17 15.03 -6.15
C SER A 68 4.92 14.94 -5.28
N TYR A 69 4.82 15.85 -4.30
CA TYR A 69 3.63 16.07 -3.48
C TYR A 69 3.08 17.48 -3.75
N ARG A 70 1.85 17.58 -4.25
CA ARG A 70 1.23 18.84 -4.69
C ARG A 70 2.13 19.66 -5.63
N GLY A 71 2.84 18.96 -6.53
CA GLY A 71 3.78 19.57 -7.47
C GLY A 71 5.16 19.94 -6.88
N GLN A 72 5.39 19.75 -5.58
CA GLN A 72 6.69 19.94 -4.96
C GLN A 72 7.52 18.67 -5.12
N ASP A 73 8.68 18.78 -5.77
CA ASP A 73 9.62 17.67 -5.91
C ASP A 73 10.16 17.26 -4.53
N LEU A 74 9.86 16.01 -4.14
CA LEU A 74 10.29 15.46 -2.86
C LEU A 74 11.76 15.06 -2.87
N LEU A 75 12.37 14.73 -4.01
CA LEU A 75 13.78 14.35 -4.11
C LEU A 75 14.70 15.55 -3.99
N ALA A 76 14.26 16.73 -4.44
CA ALA A 76 15.04 17.95 -4.39
C ALA A 76 15.14 18.60 -2.99
N LEU A 77 14.24 18.23 -2.06
CA LEU A 77 14.26 18.76 -0.69
C LEU A 77 15.48 18.25 0.08
N SER A 78 16.08 19.12 0.89
CA SER A 78 17.04 18.69 1.92
C SER A 78 16.34 17.87 3.01
N ASP A 79 17.09 17.07 3.77
CA ASP A 79 16.51 16.26 4.86
C ASP A 79 15.86 17.12 5.95
N LYS A 80 16.37 18.33 6.17
CA LYS A 80 15.76 19.29 7.09
C LYS A 80 14.41 19.76 6.58
N GLU A 81 14.36 20.22 5.34
CA GLU A 81 13.11 20.68 4.71
C GLU A 81 12.06 19.57 4.63
N TYR A 82 12.49 18.33 4.31
CA TYR A 82 11.60 17.19 4.25
C TYR A 82 10.96 16.92 5.61
N ARG A 83 11.74 16.92 6.70
CA ARG A 83 11.23 16.76 8.07
C ARG A 83 10.31 17.89 8.50
N GLU A 84 10.63 19.14 8.14
CA GLU A 84 9.87 20.32 8.57
C GLU A 84 8.57 20.53 7.77
N LYS A 85 8.56 20.18 6.46
CA LYS A 85 7.45 20.49 5.54
C LYS A 85 6.59 19.27 5.21
N ILE A 86 7.16 18.07 5.14
CA ILE A 86 6.50 16.87 4.63
C ILE A 86 6.08 15.93 5.74
N LEU A 87 7.03 15.47 6.58
CA LEU A 87 6.72 14.49 7.61
C LEU A 87 5.71 15.03 8.62
N TRP A 88 4.67 14.26 8.89
CA TRP A 88 3.55 14.56 9.77
C TRP A 88 2.59 15.64 9.24
N LYS A 89 3.07 16.69 8.58
CA LYS A 89 2.27 17.82 8.12
C LYS A 89 1.60 17.59 6.76
N ALA A 90 2.33 17.03 5.83
CA ALA A 90 1.86 16.74 4.48
C ALA A 90 1.51 15.26 4.33
N ILE A 91 2.42 14.40 4.79
CA ILE A 91 2.32 12.95 4.72
C ILE A 91 2.56 12.36 6.11
N SER A 92 1.65 11.52 6.57
CA SER A 92 1.79 10.74 7.81
C SER A 92 1.76 9.24 7.52
N LEU A 93 2.23 8.42 8.47
CA LEU A 93 2.34 6.97 8.34
C LEU A 93 1.70 6.26 9.54
N VAL A 94 0.84 5.28 9.25
CA VAL A 94 0.44 4.23 10.18
C VAL A 94 1.22 2.97 9.78
N PRO A 95 2.24 2.55 10.56
CA PRO A 95 3.12 1.44 10.18
C PRO A 95 2.46 0.07 10.42
N GLN A 96 2.96 -0.97 9.78
CA GLN A 96 2.49 -2.36 9.89
C GLN A 96 2.46 -2.87 11.35
N SER A 97 3.43 -2.48 12.18
CA SER A 97 3.47 -2.86 13.59
C SER A 97 2.91 -1.77 14.51
N ALA A 98 1.85 -1.09 14.09
CA ALA A 98 1.30 0.04 14.85
C ALA A 98 1.04 -0.28 16.34
N MET A 99 0.61 -1.52 16.65
CA MET A 99 0.40 -1.97 18.02
C MET A 99 1.69 -2.03 18.86
N ALA A 100 2.86 -2.18 18.25
CA ALA A 100 4.16 -2.20 18.90
C ALA A 100 4.90 -0.86 18.79
N SER A 101 4.37 0.10 18.04
CA SER A 101 5.02 1.39 17.79
C SER A 101 4.85 2.40 18.92
N LEU A 102 3.86 2.21 19.79
CA LEU A 102 3.69 3.04 20.99
C LEU A 102 4.74 2.67 22.03
N ASN A 103 5.44 3.66 22.57
CA ASN A 103 6.39 3.45 23.64
C ASN A 103 5.66 3.06 24.94
N PRO A 104 5.94 1.87 25.52
CA PRO A 104 5.16 1.32 26.64
C PRO A 104 5.31 2.09 27.96
N VAL A 105 6.36 2.93 28.09
CA VAL A 105 6.63 3.67 29.34
C VAL A 105 6.06 5.09 29.37
N TYR A 106 5.43 5.54 28.28
CA TYR A 106 4.75 6.82 28.19
C TYR A 106 3.24 6.64 28.00
N ARG A 107 2.44 7.57 28.51
CA ARG A 107 1.00 7.58 28.29
C ARG A 107 0.69 7.83 26.82
N VAL A 108 -0.37 7.24 26.31
CA VAL A 108 -0.72 7.34 24.88
C VAL A 108 -1.00 8.79 24.46
N GLY A 109 -1.72 9.54 25.31
CA GLY A 109 -1.99 10.96 25.04
C GLY A 109 -0.75 11.83 25.01
N ASP A 110 0.24 11.53 25.88
CA ASP A 110 1.50 12.28 25.92
C ASP A 110 2.31 12.09 24.64
N GLN A 111 2.31 10.89 24.07
CA GLN A 111 3.01 10.60 22.79
C GLN A 111 2.37 11.35 21.61
N ILE A 112 1.03 11.45 21.58
CA ILE A 112 0.34 12.24 20.56
C ILE A 112 0.59 13.73 20.79
N ALA A 113 0.59 14.18 22.04
CA ALA A 113 0.88 15.57 22.41
C ALA A 113 2.31 15.98 22.00
N GLU A 114 3.31 15.10 22.21
CA GLU A 114 4.69 15.31 21.78
C GLU A 114 4.79 15.48 20.26
N THR A 115 4.07 14.64 19.49
CA THR A 115 4.01 14.77 18.03
C THR A 115 3.47 16.14 17.62
N ILE A 116 2.39 16.60 18.24
CA ILE A 116 1.80 17.92 17.98
C ILE A 116 2.80 19.03 18.31
N GLN A 117 3.35 19.03 19.52
CA GLN A 117 4.25 20.09 20.02
C GLN A 117 5.56 20.18 19.23
N THR A 118 6.06 19.05 18.72
CA THR A 118 7.27 19.01 17.92
C THR A 118 7.09 19.69 16.54
N HIS A 119 5.88 19.61 15.97
CA HIS A 119 5.64 20.01 14.59
C HIS A 119 4.70 21.21 14.43
N ALA A 120 3.98 21.60 15.48
CA ALA A 120 3.05 22.76 15.46
C ALA A 120 3.28 23.69 16.65
N PRO A 121 3.13 25.01 16.47
CA PRO A 121 3.32 26.02 17.51
C PRO A 121 2.07 26.13 18.43
N LEU A 122 1.54 25.01 18.88
CA LEU A 122 0.38 24.99 19.79
C LEU A 122 0.82 25.08 21.26
N ASN A 123 0.09 25.84 22.08
CA ASN A 123 0.29 25.87 23.51
C ASN A 123 -0.22 24.57 24.17
N LYS A 124 0.10 24.38 25.45
CA LYS A 124 -0.24 23.15 26.18
C LYS A 124 -1.74 22.86 26.21
N LYS A 125 -2.57 23.90 26.38
CA LYS A 125 -4.03 23.73 26.42
C LYS A 125 -4.58 23.31 25.06
N GLU A 126 -4.21 24.02 24.00
CA GLU A 126 -4.57 23.70 22.61
C GLU A 126 -4.15 22.28 22.22
N THR A 127 -2.94 21.87 22.63
CA THR A 127 -2.44 20.50 22.41
C THR A 127 -3.33 19.46 23.08
N LEU A 128 -3.71 19.66 24.35
CA LEU A 128 -4.58 18.74 25.07
C LEU A 128 -5.99 18.67 24.47
N ASP A 129 -6.56 19.80 24.11
CA ASP A 129 -7.87 19.89 23.44
C ASP A 129 -7.81 19.14 22.08
N ARG A 130 -6.69 19.25 21.36
CA ARG A 130 -6.46 18.52 20.11
C ARG A 130 -6.38 17.01 20.35
N VAL A 131 -5.64 16.55 21.36
CA VAL A 131 -5.55 15.13 21.75
C VAL A 131 -6.94 14.57 22.06
N GLU A 132 -7.76 15.29 22.84
CA GLU A 132 -9.14 14.85 23.14
C GLU A 132 -9.98 14.74 21.86
N THR A 133 -9.85 15.70 20.94
CA THR A 133 -10.56 15.70 19.66
C THR A 133 -10.15 14.50 18.80
N LEU A 134 -8.87 14.19 18.74
CA LEU A 134 -8.34 13.04 18.02
C LEU A 134 -8.85 11.72 18.60
N PHE A 135 -8.85 11.56 19.93
CA PHE A 135 -9.39 10.37 20.59
C PHE A 135 -10.88 10.16 20.24
N LYS A 136 -11.68 11.22 20.35
CA LYS A 136 -13.11 11.18 19.96
C LYS A 136 -13.25 10.80 18.47
N GLY A 137 -12.37 11.36 17.63
CA GLY A 137 -12.36 11.13 16.19
C GLY A 137 -12.15 9.68 15.79
N VAL A 138 -11.41 8.90 16.58
CA VAL A 138 -11.15 7.48 16.35
C VAL A 138 -11.99 6.57 17.27
N GLY A 139 -13.06 7.08 17.86
CA GLY A 139 -13.96 6.31 18.72
C GLY A 139 -13.33 5.84 20.04
N LEU A 140 -12.31 6.53 20.54
CA LEU A 140 -11.72 6.32 21.85
C LEU A 140 -12.27 7.36 22.87
N GLN A 141 -12.48 6.93 24.11
CA GLN A 141 -12.84 7.86 25.17
C GLN A 141 -11.63 8.75 25.50
N PRO A 142 -11.77 10.09 25.59
CA PRO A 142 -10.67 11.01 25.91
C PRO A 142 -9.93 10.68 27.21
N ALA A 143 -10.64 10.15 28.22
CA ALA A 143 -10.03 9.76 29.48
C ALA A 143 -8.89 8.73 29.31
N LEU A 144 -8.97 7.87 28.27
CA LEU A 144 -7.96 6.87 27.95
C LEU A 144 -6.62 7.48 27.51
N ALA A 145 -6.57 8.78 27.16
CA ALA A 145 -5.31 9.45 26.84
C ALA A 145 -4.29 9.40 28.00
N ARG A 146 -4.78 9.23 29.22
CA ARG A 146 -3.94 9.13 30.44
C ARG A 146 -3.40 7.72 30.70
N ASN A 147 -3.86 6.72 29.95
CA ASN A 147 -3.48 5.33 30.11
C ASN A 147 -2.21 5.01 29.32
N TYR A 148 -1.55 3.92 29.71
CA TYR A 148 -0.37 3.39 29.03
C TYR A 148 -0.75 2.39 27.93
N PRO A 149 0.14 2.15 26.93
CA PRO A 149 -0.16 1.23 25.83
C PRO A 149 -0.56 -0.20 26.25
N HIS A 150 -0.04 -0.70 27.37
CA HIS A 150 -0.38 -2.03 27.88
C HIS A 150 -1.81 -2.15 28.44
N GLU A 151 -2.47 -1.02 28.75
CA GLU A 151 -3.86 -0.97 29.18
C GLU A 151 -4.85 -0.93 28.00
N PHE A 152 -4.33 -0.84 26.75
CA PHE A 152 -5.11 -0.82 25.52
C PHE A 152 -5.19 -2.21 24.89
N SER A 153 -6.37 -2.57 24.37
CA SER A 153 -6.48 -3.72 23.46
C SER A 153 -5.74 -3.47 22.15
N GLY A 154 -5.51 -4.51 21.31
CA GLY A 154 -4.87 -4.37 20.00
C GLY A 154 -5.58 -3.31 19.14
N GLY A 155 -6.90 -3.42 19.00
CA GLY A 155 -7.68 -2.46 18.22
C GLY A 155 -7.68 -1.04 18.81
N MET A 156 -7.58 -0.88 20.13
CA MET A 156 -7.43 0.44 20.75
C MET A 156 -6.08 1.05 20.45
N ARG A 157 -5.00 0.27 20.50
CA ARG A 157 -3.64 0.73 20.10
C ARG A 157 -3.61 1.13 18.65
N GLN A 158 -4.23 0.34 17.77
CA GLN A 158 -4.34 0.67 16.35
C GLN A 158 -5.06 2.02 16.13
N ARG A 159 -6.20 2.24 16.79
CA ARG A 159 -6.94 3.51 16.71
C ARG A 159 -6.14 4.68 17.27
N ALA A 160 -5.39 4.47 18.36
CA ALA A 160 -4.49 5.51 18.87
C ALA A 160 -3.38 5.89 17.88
N MET A 161 -2.82 4.92 17.16
CA MET A 161 -1.85 5.19 16.07
C MET A 161 -2.49 5.95 14.90
N ILE A 162 -3.72 5.62 14.54
CA ILE A 162 -4.49 6.37 13.54
C ILE A 162 -4.74 7.80 14.05
N ALA A 163 -5.12 7.98 15.32
CA ALA A 163 -5.27 9.31 15.93
C ALA A 163 -3.95 10.12 15.85
N MET A 164 -2.82 9.46 16.14
CA MET A 164 -1.51 10.08 16.06
C MET A 164 -1.18 10.50 14.61
N SER A 165 -1.49 9.68 13.61
CA SER A 165 -1.26 10.02 12.20
C SER A 165 -2.08 11.21 11.73
N LEU A 166 -3.22 11.47 12.37
CA LEU A 166 -4.11 12.61 12.10
C LEU A 166 -3.74 13.88 12.91
N ALA A 167 -2.70 13.83 13.74
CA ALA A 167 -2.38 14.88 14.70
C ALA A 167 -2.27 16.28 14.09
N LEU A 168 -1.75 16.38 12.86
CA LEU A 168 -1.46 17.64 12.16
C LEU A 168 -2.29 17.82 10.88
N ASP A 169 -3.42 17.10 10.74
CA ASP A 169 -4.29 17.16 9.56
C ASP A 169 -3.54 16.97 8.23
N PRO A 170 -2.79 15.87 8.05
CA PRO A 170 -2.01 15.64 6.84
C PRO A 170 -2.93 15.52 5.62
N GLY A 171 -2.44 15.91 4.45
CA GLY A 171 -3.18 15.70 3.20
C GLY A 171 -3.15 14.25 2.71
N LEU A 172 -2.12 13.47 3.10
CA LEU A 172 -1.98 12.05 2.76
C LEU A 172 -1.64 11.22 4.00
N ILE A 173 -2.41 10.15 4.23
CA ILE A 173 -2.13 9.14 5.25
C ILE A 173 -1.73 7.85 4.56
N ILE A 174 -0.51 7.38 4.78
CA ILE A 174 -0.05 6.06 4.33
C ILE A 174 -0.38 5.05 5.43
N MET A 175 -1.03 3.95 5.07
CA MET A 175 -1.39 2.88 5.99
C MET A 175 -0.78 1.57 5.51
N ASP A 176 0.22 1.07 6.23
CA ASP A 176 0.89 -0.19 5.92
C ASP A 176 0.26 -1.32 6.74
N GLU A 177 -0.56 -2.13 6.11
CA GLU A 177 -1.26 -3.27 6.70
C GLU A 177 -2.01 -2.93 8.03
N PRO A 178 -2.91 -1.96 8.03
CA PRO A 178 -3.49 -1.42 9.27
C PRO A 178 -4.38 -2.39 10.05
N THR A 179 -4.75 -3.52 9.47
CA THR A 179 -5.64 -4.52 10.09
C THR A 179 -4.95 -5.85 10.38
N THR A 180 -3.67 -6.00 10.03
CA THR A 180 -2.92 -7.24 10.24
C THR A 180 -2.78 -7.57 11.73
N GLY A 181 -3.05 -8.84 12.07
CA GLY A 181 -2.99 -9.33 13.45
C GLY A 181 -4.20 -8.99 14.33
N LEU A 182 -5.28 -8.49 13.72
CA LEU A 182 -6.55 -8.23 14.40
C LEU A 182 -7.58 -9.31 14.05
N ASP A 183 -8.50 -9.57 14.96
CA ASP A 183 -9.65 -10.41 14.66
C ASP A 183 -10.63 -9.71 13.69
N VAL A 184 -11.47 -10.50 13.01
CA VAL A 184 -12.35 -10.03 11.94
C VAL A 184 -13.31 -8.92 12.40
N LEU A 185 -13.83 -9.00 13.63
CA LEU A 185 -14.77 -8.00 14.16
C LEU A 185 -14.07 -6.67 14.42
N VAL A 186 -12.85 -6.72 14.95
CA VAL A 186 -12.02 -5.53 15.19
C VAL A 186 -11.57 -4.93 13.85
N GLN A 187 -11.18 -5.76 12.88
CA GLN A 187 -10.85 -5.32 11.52
C GLN A 187 -12.01 -4.55 10.89
N GLU A 188 -13.22 -5.13 10.85
CA GLU A 188 -14.41 -4.49 10.30
C GLU A 188 -14.70 -3.14 10.96
N ARG A 189 -14.56 -3.08 12.29
CA ARG A 189 -14.75 -1.84 13.05
C ARG A 189 -13.75 -0.76 12.65
N ILE A 190 -12.46 -1.12 12.49
CA ILE A 190 -11.42 -0.17 12.05
C ILE A 190 -11.71 0.33 10.65
N LEU A 191 -12.13 -0.54 9.72
CA LEU A 191 -12.47 -0.14 8.36
C LEU A 191 -13.64 0.86 8.33
N ARG A 192 -14.68 0.64 9.15
CA ARG A 192 -15.78 1.61 9.30
C ARG A 192 -15.29 2.95 9.85
N GLU A 193 -14.39 2.92 10.84
CA GLU A 193 -13.82 4.14 11.42
C GLU A 193 -12.95 4.89 10.40
N LEU A 194 -12.17 4.18 9.56
CA LEU A 194 -11.39 4.77 8.47
C LEU A 194 -12.28 5.45 7.43
N LYS A 195 -13.42 4.84 7.04
CA LYS A 195 -14.41 5.48 6.17
C LYS A 195 -14.93 6.78 6.78
N ALA A 196 -15.30 6.76 8.05
CA ALA A 196 -15.79 7.95 8.75
C ALA A 196 -14.70 9.02 8.96
N ILE A 197 -13.43 8.64 9.08
CA ILE A 197 -12.29 9.56 9.14
C ILE A 197 -12.11 10.23 7.77
N ARG A 198 -12.10 9.47 6.69
CA ARG A 198 -12.02 9.98 5.32
C ARG A 198 -13.07 11.06 5.06
N GLU A 199 -14.34 10.77 5.36
CA GLU A 199 -15.44 11.72 5.16
C GLU A 199 -15.25 13.06 5.89
N ARG A 200 -14.61 13.01 7.08
CA ARG A 200 -14.40 14.20 7.94
C ARG A 200 -13.12 14.95 7.62
N SER A 201 -12.01 14.23 7.41
CA SER A 201 -10.69 14.85 7.26
C SER A 201 -10.38 15.24 5.82
N LYS A 202 -11.05 14.62 4.83
CA LYS A 202 -10.75 14.73 3.39
C LYS A 202 -9.28 14.44 3.05
N ALA A 203 -8.56 13.76 3.96
CA ALA A 203 -7.21 13.28 3.68
C ALA A 203 -7.28 12.13 2.67
N ALA A 204 -6.40 12.15 1.68
CA ALA A 204 -6.20 10.97 0.85
C ALA A 204 -5.56 9.85 1.67
N ILE A 205 -5.89 8.61 1.33
CA ILE A 205 -5.35 7.42 2.00
C ILE A 205 -4.59 6.57 0.97
N PHE A 206 -3.34 6.25 1.26
CA PHE A 206 -2.60 5.23 0.54
C PHE A 206 -2.62 3.95 1.38
N LEU A 207 -3.54 3.05 1.04
CA LEU A 207 -3.80 1.82 1.79
C LEU A 207 -3.00 0.66 1.21
N ILE A 208 -2.14 0.06 2.01
CA ILE A 208 -1.38 -1.13 1.62
C ILE A 208 -1.82 -2.30 2.48
N THR A 209 -2.22 -3.38 1.82
CA THR A 209 -2.56 -4.64 2.48
C THR A 209 -2.41 -5.81 1.49
N HIS A 210 -2.23 -7.01 2.03
CA HIS A 210 -2.31 -8.24 1.27
C HIS A 210 -3.75 -8.81 1.22
N ASP A 211 -4.67 -8.23 1.99
CA ASP A 211 -6.10 -8.61 1.97
C ASP A 211 -6.84 -7.86 0.86
N ILE A 212 -7.12 -8.60 -0.21
CA ILE A 212 -7.82 -8.08 -1.38
C ILE A 212 -9.25 -7.64 -1.05
N SER A 213 -9.91 -8.29 -0.08
CA SER A 213 -11.27 -7.93 0.33
C SER A 213 -11.29 -6.53 0.96
N VAL A 214 -10.32 -6.23 1.80
CA VAL A 214 -10.15 -4.91 2.42
C VAL A 214 -9.90 -3.84 1.35
N ILE A 215 -9.01 -4.12 0.39
CA ILE A 215 -8.72 -3.18 -0.69
C ILE A 215 -9.96 -2.94 -1.56
N ALA A 216 -10.68 -4.01 -1.93
CA ALA A 216 -11.89 -3.90 -2.74
C ALA A 216 -13.00 -3.06 -2.08
N GLU A 217 -13.11 -3.15 -0.74
CA GLU A 217 -14.13 -2.43 0.03
C GLU A 217 -13.78 -0.96 0.25
N MET A 218 -12.49 -0.66 0.41
CA MET A 218 -12.03 0.64 0.87
C MET A 218 -11.55 1.58 -0.23
N SER A 219 -11.06 1.03 -1.36
CA SER A 219 -10.30 1.83 -2.33
C SER A 219 -11.17 2.34 -3.47
N ASP A 220 -10.89 3.54 -3.93
CA ASP A 220 -11.46 4.11 -5.16
C ASP A 220 -10.69 3.58 -6.39
N ARG A 221 -9.36 3.53 -6.30
CA ARG A 221 -8.46 2.95 -7.31
C ARG A 221 -7.47 2.00 -6.66
N ILE A 222 -7.02 1.02 -7.43
CA ILE A 222 -6.13 -0.04 -6.95
C ILE A 222 -4.96 -0.23 -7.90
N GLY A 223 -3.77 -0.40 -7.33
CA GLY A 223 -2.59 -0.92 -8.01
C GLY A 223 -2.26 -2.33 -7.53
N ILE A 224 -1.94 -3.21 -8.45
CA ILE A 224 -1.47 -4.57 -8.16
C ILE A 224 0.04 -4.63 -8.39
N MET A 225 0.79 -4.88 -7.32
CA MET A 225 2.25 -4.88 -7.35
C MET A 225 2.81 -6.30 -7.30
N TYR A 226 3.78 -6.60 -8.17
CA TYR A 226 4.50 -7.86 -8.17
C TYR A 226 5.98 -7.61 -8.48
N ALA A 227 6.87 -8.22 -7.70
CA ALA A 227 8.32 -8.19 -7.93
C ALA A 227 8.87 -6.78 -8.25
N GLY A 228 8.51 -5.79 -7.45
CA GLY A 228 9.00 -4.42 -7.57
C GLY A 228 8.27 -3.55 -8.62
N ARG A 229 7.27 -4.07 -9.32
CA ARG A 229 6.56 -3.37 -10.42
C ARG A 229 5.06 -3.38 -10.25
N ILE A 230 4.37 -2.36 -10.76
CA ILE A 230 2.92 -2.36 -10.90
C ILE A 230 2.57 -3.20 -12.13
N MET A 231 1.77 -4.23 -11.96
CA MET A 231 1.32 -5.10 -13.04
C MET A 231 0.04 -4.58 -13.67
N GLU A 232 -0.85 -4.01 -12.85
CA GLU A 232 -2.11 -3.46 -13.29
C GLU A 232 -2.57 -2.39 -12.31
N GLN A 233 -3.20 -1.30 -12.78
CA GLN A 233 -3.87 -0.31 -11.94
C GLN A 233 -5.11 0.23 -12.65
N ALA A 234 -6.21 0.34 -11.90
CA ALA A 234 -7.49 0.84 -12.41
C ALA A 234 -8.40 1.30 -11.27
N ASP A 235 -9.60 1.79 -11.63
CA ASP A 235 -10.68 1.96 -10.68
C ASP A 235 -11.01 0.60 -10.03
N ALA A 236 -11.30 0.60 -8.71
CA ALA A 236 -11.45 -0.63 -7.94
C ALA A 236 -12.51 -1.56 -8.51
N VAL A 237 -13.67 -1.00 -8.90
CA VAL A 237 -14.78 -1.76 -9.47
C VAL A 237 -14.39 -2.38 -10.82
N GLU A 238 -13.69 -1.62 -11.66
CA GLU A 238 -13.24 -2.09 -12.98
C GLU A 238 -12.19 -3.20 -12.82
N LEU A 239 -11.17 -2.99 -11.98
CA LEU A 239 -10.10 -3.94 -11.77
C LEU A 239 -10.60 -5.29 -11.26
N PHE A 240 -11.64 -5.32 -10.38
CA PHE A 240 -12.20 -6.57 -9.90
C PHE A 240 -13.19 -7.22 -10.86
N ASN A 241 -13.94 -6.43 -11.62
CA ASN A 241 -14.87 -7.00 -12.58
C ASN A 241 -14.16 -7.51 -13.83
N GLU A 242 -13.24 -6.71 -14.37
CA GLU A 242 -12.62 -6.94 -15.67
C GLU A 242 -11.07 -6.80 -15.61
N PRO A 243 -10.38 -7.61 -14.80
CA PRO A 243 -8.91 -7.58 -14.78
C PRO A 243 -8.34 -8.02 -16.13
N PHE A 244 -7.21 -7.43 -16.50
CA PHE A 244 -6.50 -7.71 -17.76
C PHE A 244 -5.19 -8.45 -17.56
N HIS A 245 -4.50 -8.23 -16.44
CA HIS A 245 -3.23 -8.91 -16.20
C HIS A 245 -3.46 -10.31 -15.61
N PRO A 246 -2.79 -11.37 -16.12
CA PRO A 246 -2.91 -12.73 -15.59
C PRO A 246 -2.67 -12.86 -14.08
N TYR A 247 -1.75 -12.08 -13.53
CA TYR A 247 -1.51 -12.05 -12.08
C TYR A 247 -2.72 -11.53 -11.30
N THR A 248 -3.37 -10.47 -11.77
CA THR A 248 -4.59 -9.93 -11.17
C THR A 248 -5.73 -10.94 -11.24
N LEU A 249 -5.87 -11.66 -12.37
CA LEU A 249 -6.82 -12.77 -12.53
C LEU A 249 -6.56 -13.88 -11.51
N GLY A 250 -5.30 -14.28 -11.35
CA GLY A 250 -4.90 -15.27 -10.34
C GLY A 250 -5.22 -14.83 -8.92
N LEU A 251 -4.90 -13.60 -8.57
CA LEU A 251 -5.22 -13.03 -7.25
C LEU A 251 -6.73 -12.97 -7.01
N LYS A 252 -7.52 -12.49 -7.98
CA LYS A 252 -8.99 -12.46 -7.89
C LYS A 252 -9.57 -13.85 -7.62
N ASN A 253 -9.06 -14.88 -8.30
CA ASN A 253 -9.55 -16.26 -8.17
C ASN A 253 -8.99 -16.99 -6.94
N ALA A 254 -7.96 -16.46 -6.27
CA ALA A 254 -7.41 -17.00 -5.03
C ALA A 254 -8.26 -16.65 -3.79
N PHE A 255 -9.16 -15.66 -3.90
CA PHE A 255 -9.99 -15.23 -2.77
C PHE A 255 -11.44 -15.72 -2.93
N PRO A 256 -12.04 -16.22 -1.83
CA PRO A 256 -13.43 -16.69 -1.86
C PRO A 256 -14.36 -15.51 -2.11
N SER A 257 -15.16 -15.60 -3.17
CA SER A 257 -16.29 -14.70 -3.34
C SER A 257 -17.44 -15.19 -2.46
N ILE A 258 -17.99 -14.31 -1.62
CA ILE A 258 -19.17 -14.60 -0.79
C ILE A 258 -20.37 -15.05 -1.66
N ARG A 259 -20.36 -14.69 -2.96
CA ARG A 259 -21.42 -15.04 -3.93
C ARG A 259 -21.18 -16.36 -4.68
N ALA A 260 -20.03 -17.02 -4.49
CA ALA A 260 -19.65 -18.23 -5.21
C ALA A 260 -18.94 -19.22 -4.26
N LEU A 261 -19.70 -19.74 -3.28
CA LEU A 261 -19.23 -20.68 -2.27
C LEU A 261 -18.74 -22.04 -2.85
N ASP A 262 -19.16 -22.38 -4.08
CA ASP A 262 -18.84 -23.65 -4.74
C ASP A 262 -17.61 -23.57 -5.69
N ARG A 263 -16.90 -22.42 -5.78
CA ARG A 263 -15.70 -22.34 -6.60
C ARG A 263 -14.48 -22.83 -5.84
N GLU A 264 -13.73 -23.76 -6.43
CA GLU A 264 -12.41 -24.13 -5.93
C GLU A 264 -11.48 -22.92 -5.93
N LEU A 265 -10.85 -22.64 -4.79
CA LEU A 265 -9.85 -21.57 -4.69
C LEU A 265 -8.62 -21.94 -5.53
N ILE A 266 -8.17 -20.96 -6.31
CA ILE A 266 -6.99 -21.08 -7.14
C ILE A 266 -5.78 -20.55 -6.36
N SER A 267 -4.69 -21.31 -6.38
CA SER A 267 -3.40 -20.84 -5.85
C SER A 267 -2.47 -20.61 -7.03
N ILE A 268 -1.87 -19.43 -7.12
CA ILE A 268 -0.80 -19.16 -8.08
C ILE A 268 0.44 -19.98 -7.67
N PRO A 269 0.90 -20.95 -8.48
CA PRO A 269 2.00 -21.83 -8.10
C PRO A 269 3.35 -21.11 -8.14
N GLY A 270 4.37 -21.71 -7.53
CA GLY A 270 5.73 -21.20 -7.50
C GLY A 270 5.93 -20.05 -6.52
N SER A 271 7.13 -19.44 -6.57
CA SER A 271 7.55 -18.34 -5.72
C SER A 271 7.85 -17.10 -6.55
N PRO A 272 7.76 -15.89 -5.98
CA PRO A 272 8.25 -14.69 -6.64
C PRO A 272 9.71 -14.83 -7.06
N PRO A 273 10.12 -14.17 -8.16
CA PRO A 273 11.48 -14.22 -8.64
C PRO A 273 12.46 -13.56 -7.66
N ASN A 274 13.72 -13.96 -7.74
CA ASN A 274 14.79 -13.31 -6.99
C ASN A 274 15.05 -11.90 -7.55
N LEU A 275 14.77 -10.87 -6.75
CA LEU A 275 14.92 -9.46 -7.15
C LEU A 275 16.40 -9.01 -7.28
N ALA A 276 17.35 -9.86 -6.92
CA ALA A 276 18.78 -9.63 -7.13
C ALA A 276 19.25 -10.07 -8.53
N GLU A 277 18.42 -10.79 -9.25
CA GLU A 277 18.69 -11.21 -10.62
C GLU A 277 18.15 -10.20 -11.64
N ASP A 278 18.73 -10.21 -12.82
CA ASP A 278 18.25 -9.35 -13.92
C ASP A 278 17.12 -10.06 -14.66
N ILE A 279 15.94 -9.46 -14.68
CA ILE A 279 14.75 -9.99 -15.34
C ILE A 279 14.47 -9.13 -16.55
N PRO A 280 14.88 -9.57 -17.76
CA PRO A 280 14.77 -8.76 -18.98
C PRO A 280 13.32 -8.59 -19.44
N GLY A 281 12.48 -9.57 -19.15
CA GLY A 281 11.08 -9.62 -19.56
C GLY A 281 10.06 -9.23 -18.51
N CYS A 282 8.89 -9.83 -18.64
CA CYS A 282 7.82 -9.74 -17.65
C CYS A 282 8.23 -10.46 -16.35
N VAL A 283 8.19 -9.77 -15.24
CA VAL A 283 8.55 -10.34 -13.92
C VAL A 283 7.64 -11.49 -13.49
N PHE A 284 6.45 -11.60 -14.07
CA PHE A 284 5.49 -12.68 -13.79
C PHE A 284 5.58 -13.85 -14.79
N ALA A 285 6.41 -13.76 -15.86
CA ALA A 285 6.44 -14.73 -16.96
C ALA A 285 6.57 -16.19 -16.46
N LEU A 286 7.46 -16.48 -15.54
CA LEU A 286 7.70 -17.84 -15.00
C LEU A 286 6.50 -18.42 -14.22
N ARG A 287 5.55 -17.59 -13.79
CA ARG A 287 4.33 -18.01 -13.07
C ARG A 287 3.05 -17.72 -13.85
N CYS A 288 3.18 -17.24 -15.08
CA CYS A 288 2.06 -16.90 -15.93
C CYS A 288 1.65 -18.11 -16.78
N PRO A 289 0.42 -18.65 -16.61
CA PRO A 289 -0.02 -19.81 -17.40
C PRO A 289 -0.22 -19.46 -18.90
N PHE A 290 -0.20 -18.17 -19.22
CA PHE A 290 -0.38 -17.65 -20.58
C PHE A 290 0.90 -17.07 -21.17
N ALA A 291 2.07 -17.33 -20.54
CA ALA A 291 3.33 -16.82 -21.05
C ALA A 291 3.70 -17.38 -22.40
N ILE A 292 4.30 -16.54 -23.24
CA ILE A 292 4.94 -16.91 -24.50
C ILE A 292 6.43 -16.54 -24.42
N PRO A 293 7.31 -17.05 -25.30
CA PRO A 293 8.76 -16.79 -25.23
C PRO A 293 9.12 -15.30 -25.20
N GLU A 294 8.35 -14.46 -25.85
CA GLU A 294 8.54 -13.00 -25.87
C GLU A 294 8.33 -12.37 -24.47
N CYS A 295 7.49 -12.97 -23.64
CA CYS A 295 7.25 -12.50 -22.26
C CYS A 295 8.52 -12.59 -21.40
N GLU A 296 9.42 -13.54 -21.66
CA GLU A 296 10.68 -13.69 -20.92
C GLU A 296 11.77 -12.74 -21.42
N GLN A 297 11.67 -12.28 -22.67
CA GLN A 297 12.71 -11.53 -23.35
C GLN A 297 12.44 -10.02 -23.36
N LYS A 298 11.18 -9.61 -23.36
CA LYS A 298 10.78 -8.22 -23.54
C LYS A 298 9.97 -7.72 -22.36
N ARG A 299 10.45 -6.65 -21.72
CA ARG A 299 9.72 -5.94 -20.68
C ARG A 299 8.41 -5.37 -21.27
N PRO A 300 7.24 -5.71 -20.71
CA PRO A 300 5.98 -5.12 -21.14
C PRO A 300 5.99 -3.59 -20.97
N PRO A 301 5.48 -2.84 -21.95
CA PRO A 301 5.26 -1.42 -21.79
C PRO A 301 4.12 -1.14 -20.81
N ASP A 302 4.04 0.09 -20.35
CA ASP A 302 2.89 0.60 -19.60
C ASP A 302 1.78 0.94 -20.62
N LEU A 303 0.78 0.09 -20.73
CA LEU A 303 -0.32 0.22 -21.70
C LEU A 303 -1.56 0.78 -21.01
N GLU A 304 -2.02 1.94 -21.41
CA GLU A 304 -3.35 2.44 -21.05
C GLU A 304 -4.38 1.80 -22.01
N ILE A 305 -5.11 0.80 -21.51
CA ILE A 305 -6.09 0.04 -22.31
C ILE A 305 -7.49 0.66 -22.27
N ARG A 306 -7.77 1.45 -21.23
CA ARG A 306 -8.97 2.28 -21.04
C ARG A 306 -8.58 3.51 -20.23
N PRO A 307 -9.38 4.57 -20.18
CA PRO A 307 -9.08 5.75 -19.37
C PRO A 307 -8.75 5.37 -17.91
N ASN A 308 -7.55 5.70 -17.45
CA ASN A 308 -7.00 5.38 -16.12
C ASN A 308 -6.83 3.87 -15.81
N HIS A 309 -6.92 2.97 -16.80
CA HIS A 309 -6.64 1.55 -16.64
C HIS A 309 -5.33 1.19 -17.35
N PHE A 310 -4.30 0.96 -16.57
CA PHE A 310 -2.94 0.66 -17.04
C PHE A 310 -2.56 -0.79 -16.75
N VAL A 311 -1.95 -1.45 -17.72
CA VAL A 311 -1.55 -2.86 -17.64
C VAL A 311 -0.15 -3.09 -18.19
N HIS A 312 0.68 -3.83 -17.48
CA HIS A 312 1.99 -4.27 -17.91
C HIS A 312 1.94 -5.70 -18.49
N CYS A 313 1.28 -5.88 -19.62
CA CYS A 313 1.19 -7.15 -20.35
C CYS A 313 1.25 -6.92 -21.85
N ILE A 314 2.04 -7.74 -22.57
CA ILE A 314 2.11 -7.69 -24.05
C ILE A 314 0.99 -8.49 -24.73
N ARG A 315 0.14 -9.18 -23.96
CA ARG A 315 -0.93 -10.05 -24.48
C ARG A 315 -2.34 -9.60 -24.07
N THR A 316 -2.54 -8.32 -23.95
CA THR A 316 -3.85 -7.74 -23.55
C THR A 316 -4.96 -8.00 -24.58
N ASP A 317 -4.62 -8.30 -25.80
CA ASP A 317 -5.53 -8.71 -26.88
C ASP A 317 -6.16 -10.11 -26.67
N HIS A 318 -5.54 -10.96 -25.82
CA HIS A 318 -6.04 -12.29 -25.45
C HIS A 318 -6.79 -12.33 -24.12
N VAL A 319 -7.16 -11.19 -23.57
CA VAL A 319 -7.70 -11.11 -22.20
C VAL A 319 -8.98 -11.91 -22.01
N GLU A 320 -9.86 -12.00 -23.00
CA GLU A 320 -11.11 -12.76 -22.87
C GLU A 320 -10.81 -14.25 -22.70
N GLU A 321 -9.88 -14.81 -23.47
CA GLU A 321 -9.38 -16.17 -23.29
C GLU A 321 -8.80 -16.38 -21.88
N PHE A 322 -8.03 -15.40 -21.38
CA PHE A 322 -7.44 -15.48 -20.06
C PHE A 322 -8.49 -15.49 -18.94
N ARG A 323 -9.56 -14.69 -19.09
CA ARG A 323 -10.68 -14.64 -18.14
C ARG A 323 -11.42 -15.97 -18.06
N GLU A 324 -11.67 -16.60 -19.21
CA GLU A 324 -12.31 -17.91 -19.26
C GLU A 324 -11.46 -19.00 -18.63
N LEU A 325 -10.17 -19.06 -18.98
CA LEU A 325 -9.28 -20.13 -18.55
C LEU A 325 -8.73 -19.93 -17.11
N ALA A 326 -8.56 -18.70 -16.66
CA ALA A 326 -8.00 -18.40 -15.33
C ALA A 326 -8.89 -18.87 -14.17
N GLY A 327 -10.16 -19.18 -14.44
CA GLY A 327 -11.10 -19.78 -13.48
C GLY A 327 -10.90 -21.28 -13.26
N ASP A 328 -10.14 -21.95 -14.12
CA ASP A 328 -9.85 -23.40 -14.00
C ASP A 328 -8.50 -23.62 -13.28
N LYS A 329 -8.52 -24.40 -12.22
CA LYS A 329 -7.34 -24.80 -11.45
C LYS A 329 -6.28 -25.52 -12.31
N LYS A 330 -6.71 -26.25 -13.32
CA LYS A 330 -5.81 -26.99 -14.24
C LYS A 330 -4.91 -26.04 -15.02
N THR A 331 -5.41 -24.85 -15.39
CA THR A 331 -4.65 -23.81 -16.08
C THR A 331 -3.40 -23.42 -15.26
N TRP A 332 -3.52 -23.30 -13.94
CA TRP A 332 -2.40 -22.94 -13.05
C TRP A 332 -1.54 -24.14 -12.68
N GLN A 333 -2.08 -25.36 -12.71
CA GLN A 333 -1.33 -26.58 -12.38
C GLN A 333 -0.36 -27.02 -13.49
N SER A 334 -0.62 -26.69 -14.75
CA SER A 334 0.23 -27.00 -15.88
C SER A 334 1.66 -26.41 -15.75
N LEU A 335 1.83 -25.35 -14.94
CA LEU A 335 3.12 -24.74 -14.62
C LEU A 335 4.02 -25.62 -13.72
N LYS A 336 3.46 -26.58 -12.97
CA LYS A 336 4.23 -27.45 -12.06
C LYS A 336 5.06 -28.53 -12.76
N SER A 337 4.83 -28.77 -14.06
CA SER A 337 5.49 -29.82 -14.83
C SER A 337 6.78 -29.36 -15.56
N THR A 338 7.19 -28.09 -15.39
CA THR A 338 8.30 -27.49 -16.16
C THR A 338 9.48 -27.04 -15.27
N THR A 339 9.48 -27.39 -13.96
CA THR A 339 10.60 -27.08 -13.02
C THR A 339 11.21 -28.34 -12.47
#